data_36f9ecfbe232e6e463a236485215e462
#
_entry.id   36f9ecfbe232e6e463a236485215e462
#
_cell.length_a   1.000
_cell.length_b   1.000
_cell.length_c   1.000
_cell.angle_alpha   90.00
_cell.angle_beta   90.00
_cell.angle_gamma   90.00
#
_symmetry.space_group_name_H-M   'P 1'
#
loop_
_entity.id
_entity.type
_entity.pdbx_description
1 polymer ?
#
loop_
_entity_poly.entity_id
_entity_poly.type
_entity_poly.pdbx_seq_one_letter_code
_entity_poly.pdbx_strand_id
1 'polypeptide(L)'
;LMAAREVGEPLVTLCSACHHVIKRVNGDMKHDADIRAKVNNYLKLDPPYAGETEVLHYLEVLRDKIGWENVKAAVKNPLTGVKIGAYYGCLLLRPSREMCFDDPENPSILCRACLLWPSQRVLRRLHDD
;
A
#
# COMPACT_ATOMS: atom_id res chain seq x y z
N LEU A 1 -11.44 -9.66 4.28
CA LEU A 1 -12.23 -8.76 3.43
C LEU A 1 -13.69 -8.67 3.90
N MET A 2 -14.35 -9.81 4.11
CA MET A 2 -15.77 -9.84 4.54
C MET A 2 -16.01 -9.10 5.86
N ALA A 3 -15.24 -9.40 6.90
CA ALA A 3 -15.38 -8.73 8.19
C ALA A 3 -15.18 -7.19 8.10
N ALA A 4 -14.26 -6.74 7.24
CA ALA A 4 -14.05 -5.30 7.01
C ALA A 4 -15.27 -4.68 6.28
N ARG A 5 -15.86 -5.41 5.32
CA ARG A 5 -17.10 -5.00 4.66
C ARG A 5 -18.26 -4.83 5.66
N GLU A 6 -18.43 -5.77 6.57
CA GLU A 6 -19.52 -5.76 7.57
C GLU A 6 -19.41 -4.55 8.50
N VAL A 7 -18.18 -4.14 8.83
CA VAL A 7 -17.93 -2.96 9.66
C VAL A 7 -17.97 -1.66 8.86
N GLY A 8 -17.85 -1.74 7.54
CA GLY A 8 -17.80 -0.56 6.66
C GLY A 8 -16.47 0.18 6.68
N GLU A 9 -15.40 -0.48 7.14
CA GLU A 9 -14.08 0.12 7.31
C GLU A 9 -13.07 -0.47 6.32
N PRO A 10 -12.01 0.28 5.94
CA PRO A 10 -10.94 -0.24 5.10
C PRO A 10 -10.12 -1.31 5.84
N LEU A 11 -9.67 -2.32 5.10
CA LEU A 11 -8.71 -3.30 5.59
C LEU A 11 -7.29 -2.77 5.47
N VAL A 12 -6.67 -2.45 6.61
CA VAL A 12 -5.28 -1.96 6.65
C VAL A 12 -4.31 -3.11 6.90
N THR A 13 -3.25 -3.16 6.10
CA THR A 13 -2.20 -4.17 6.17
C THR A 13 -0.83 -3.53 6.42
N LEU A 14 0.02 -4.20 7.22
CA LEU A 14 1.38 -3.76 7.52
C LEU A 14 2.44 -4.50 6.69
N CYS A 15 2.14 -5.74 6.31
CA CYS A 15 3.05 -6.60 5.57
C CYS A 15 2.84 -6.46 4.07
N SER A 16 3.89 -6.13 3.33
CA SER A 16 3.85 -5.95 1.87
C SER A 16 3.39 -7.21 1.12
N ALA A 17 3.79 -8.40 1.58
CA ALA A 17 3.39 -9.66 0.97
C ALA A 17 1.91 -9.95 1.22
N CYS A 18 1.42 -9.76 2.45
CA CYS A 18 0.00 -9.91 2.77
C CYS A 18 -0.85 -8.90 2.00
N HIS A 19 -0.41 -7.64 1.95
CA HIS A 19 -1.07 -6.60 1.18
C HIS A 19 -1.22 -7.01 -0.29
N HIS A 20 -0.12 -7.47 -0.89
CA HIS A 20 -0.09 -7.89 -2.28
C HIS A 20 -1.13 -8.98 -2.58
N VAL A 21 -1.15 -10.06 -1.77
CA VAL A 21 -2.09 -11.16 -1.97
C VAL A 21 -3.54 -10.70 -1.79
N ILE A 22 -3.82 -9.98 -0.71
CA ILE A 22 -5.18 -9.52 -0.39
C ILE A 22 -5.70 -8.55 -1.45
N LYS A 23 -4.86 -7.58 -1.87
CA LYS A 23 -5.24 -6.58 -2.87
C LYS A 23 -5.47 -7.22 -4.24
N ARG A 24 -4.66 -8.21 -4.65
CA ARG A 24 -4.87 -8.98 -5.87
C ARG A 24 -6.17 -9.78 -5.84
N VAL A 25 -6.40 -10.55 -4.77
CA VAL A 25 -7.66 -11.30 -4.61
C VAL A 25 -8.86 -10.36 -4.67
N ASN A 26 -8.78 -9.20 -4.02
CA ASN A 26 -9.84 -8.19 -4.07
C ASN A 26 -10.03 -7.63 -5.49
N GLY A 27 -8.94 -7.43 -6.23
CA GLY A 27 -8.97 -7.03 -7.64
C GLY A 27 -9.61 -8.08 -8.54
N ASP A 28 -9.27 -9.36 -8.35
CA ASP A 28 -9.88 -10.46 -9.09
C ASP A 28 -11.39 -10.53 -8.84
N MET A 29 -11.82 -10.35 -7.58
CA MET A 29 -13.24 -10.26 -7.24
C MET A 29 -13.98 -9.10 -7.92
N LYS A 30 -13.28 -7.99 -8.17
CA LYS A 30 -13.84 -6.83 -8.91
C LYS A 30 -13.94 -7.08 -10.41
N HIS A 31 -12.90 -7.65 -11.00
CA HIS A 31 -12.71 -7.63 -12.44
C HIS A 31 -13.02 -8.96 -13.14
N ASP A 32 -13.00 -10.08 -12.42
CA ASP A 32 -13.27 -11.42 -12.97
C ASP A 32 -14.58 -11.98 -12.44
N ALA A 33 -15.58 -12.06 -13.33
CA ALA A 33 -16.91 -12.56 -13.00
C ALA A 33 -16.92 -14.06 -12.68
N ASP A 34 -16.06 -14.85 -13.32
CA ASP A 34 -16.00 -16.29 -13.12
C ASP A 34 -15.35 -16.63 -11.77
N ILE A 35 -14.26 -15.93 -11.44
CA ILE A 35 -13.61 -16.07 -10.11
C ILE A 35 -14.60 -15.65 -9.04
N ARG A 36 -15.26 -14.50 -9.19
CA ARG A 36 -16.27 -14.01 -8.26
C ARG A 36 -17.38 -15.00 -8.02
N ALA A 37 -17.95 -15.57 -9.09
CA ALA A 37 -19.02 -16.56 -8.99
C ALA A 37 -18.54 -17.82 -8.25
N LYS A 38 -17.37 -18.34 -8.60
CA LYS A 38 -16.80 -19.54 -7.97
C LYS A 38 -16.56 -19.33 -6.47
N VAL A 39 -15.95 -18.19 -6.10
CA VAL A 39 -15.63 -17.88 -4.70
C VAL A 39 -16.91 -17.68 -3.87
N ASN A 40 -17.88 -16.92 -4.38
CA ASN A 40 -19.14 -16.68 -3.66
C ASN A 40 -19.94 -17.97 -3.48
N ASN A 41 -19.97 -18.84 -4.50
CA ASN A 41 -20.62 -20.15 -4.42
C ASN A 41 -19.92 -21.08 -3.43
N TYR A 42 -18.58 -21.11 -3.43
CA TYR A 42 -17.80 -21.94 -2.53
C TYR A 42 -17.98 -21.53 -1.06
N LEU A 43 -17.91 -20.23 -0.80
CA LEU A 43 -18.03 -19.66 0.54
C LEU A 43 -19.48 -19.45 0.98
N LYS A 44 -20.46 -19.66 0.07
CA LYS A 44 -21.90 -19.45 0.31
C LYS A 44 -22.19 -18.06 0.90
N LEU A 45 -21.59 -17.03 0.30
CA LEU A 45 -21.73 -15.67 0.78
C LEU A 45 -23.10 -15.08 0.42
N ASP A 46 -23.77 -14.53 1.43
CA ASP A 46 -25.04 -13.81 1.29
C ASP A 46 -25.00 -12.53 2.17
N PRO A 47 -25.01 -11.33 1.59
CA PRO A 47 -24.93 -11.04 0.16
C PRO A 47 -23.56 -11.39 -0.45
N PRO A 48 -23.50 -11.68 -1.76
CA PRO A 48 -22.27 -12.03 -2.45
C PRO A 48 -21.25 -10.88 -2.37
N TYR A 49 -19.96 -11.24 -2.34
CA TYR A 49 -18.87 -10.27 -2.32
C TYR A 49 -18.41 -9.92 -3.74
N ALA A 50 -18.28 -8.63 -4.05
CA ALA A 50 -17.86 -8.13 -5.35
C ALA A 50 -16.55 -7.31 -5.31
N GLY A 51 -15.78 -7.40 -4.21
CA GLY A 51 -14.53 -6.67 -4.06
C GLY A 51 -14.70 -5.24 -3.56
N GLU A 52 -15.81 -4.93 -2.89
CA GLU A 52 -16.15 -3.57 -2.44
C GLU A 52 -15.27 -3.05 -1.30
N THR A 53 -14.62 -3.93 -0.53
CA THR A 53 -13.74 -3.51 0.58
C THR A 53 -12.54 -2.74 0.08
N GLU A 54 -12.28 -1.57 0.65
CA GLU A 54 -11.04 -0.83 0.41
C GLU A 54 -9.87 -1.54 1.12
N VAL A 55 -8.78 -1.82 0.40
CA VAL A 55 -7.57 -2.46 0.95
C VAL A 55 -6.42 -1.46 0.87
N LEU A 56 -5.90 -1.08 2.02
CA LEU A 56 -4.83 -0.10 2.14
C LEU A 56 -3.58 -0.71 2.78
N HIS A 57 -2.42 -0.33 2.29
CA HIS A 57 -1.18 -0.52 3.03
C HIS A 57 -1.02 0.59 4.07
N TYR A 58 -0.38 0.29 5.19
CA TYR A 58 -0.15 1.29 6.24
C TYR A 58 0.53 2.57 5.73
N LEU A 59 1.44 2.44 4.78
CA LEU A 59 2.10 3.59 4.15
C LEU A 59 1.12 4.45 3.32
N GLU A 60 0.08 3.85 2.72
CA GLU A 60 -0.99 4.60 2.05
C GLU A 60 -1.82 5.38 3.08
N VAL A 61 -2.09 4.78 4.23
CA VAL A 61 -2.77 5.49 5.34
C VAL A 61 -1.96 6.68 5.82
N LEU A 62 -0.65 6.52 6.00
CA LEU A 62 0.25 7.63 6.39
C LEU A 62 0.27 8.75 5.33
N ARG A 63 0.28 8.38 4.05
CA ARG A 63 0.31 9.33 2.93
C ARG A 63 -1.01 10.06 2.75
N ASP A 64 -2.11 9.29 2.67
CA ASP A 64 -3.38 9.76 2.12
C ASP A 64 -4.39 10.17 3.19
N LYS A 65 -4.40 9.48 4.34
CA LYS A 65 -5.34 9.75 5.42
C LYS A 65 -4.75 10.67 6.49
N ILE A 66 -3.51 10.44 6.90
CA ILE A 66 -2.85 11.23 7.94
C ILE A 66 -2.13 12.45 7.35
N GLY A 67 -1.46 12.27 6.22
CA GLY A 67 -0.64 13.29 5.59
C GLY A 67 0.76 13.41 6.20
N TRP A 68 1.76 13.65 5.34
CA TRP A 68 3.16 13.71 5.75
C TRP A 68 3.49 14.81 6.75
N GLU A 69 2.78 15.94 6.70
CA GLU A 69 3.01 17.06 7.62
C GLU A 69 2.63 16.69 9.06
N ASN A 70 1.53 15.94 9.25
CA ASN A 70 1.14 15.45 10.55
C ASN A 70 2.10 14.37 11.06
N VAL A 71 2.56 13.47 10.17
CA VAL A 71 3.59 12.48 10.52
C VAL A 71 4.87 13.19 10.96
N LYS A 72 5.32 14.22 10.24
CA LYS A 72 6.49 15.02 10.58
C LYS A 72 6.36 15.71 11.94
N ALA A 73 5.19 16.29 12.21
CA ALA A 73 4.92 16.94 13.48
C ALA A 73 4.94 15.98 14.69
N ALA A 74 4.62 14.69 14.45
CA ALA A 74 4.64 13.67 15.50
C ALA A 74 6.03 13.07 15.76
N VAL A 75 7.03 13.36 14.92
CA VAL A 75 8.41 12.84 15.10
C VAL A 75 9.08 13.53 16.27
N LYS A 76 9.34 12.78 17.34
CA LYS A 76 10.04 13.28 18.55
C LYS A 76 11.57 13.22 18.44
N ASN A 77 12.10 12.19 17.79
CA ASN A 77 13.53 11.94 17.66
C ASN A 77 13.92 11.80 16.18
N PRO A 78 14.20 12.90 15.48
CA PRO A 78 14.60 12.87 14.08
C PRO A 78 16.00 12.25 13.90
N LEU A 79 16.19 11.43 12.84
CA LEU A 79 17.51 10.85 12.48
C LEU A 79 18.37 11.90 11.74
N THR A 80 18.78 12.93 12.43
CA THR A 80 19.59 14.01 11.86
C THR A 80 20.99 13.51 11.46
N GLY A 81 21.44 13.86 10.26
CA GLY A 81 22.78 13.50 9.78
C GLY A 81 22.93 12.05 9.25
N VAL A 82 21.88 11.22 9.34
CA VAL A 82 21.91 9.85 8.83
C VAL A 82 21.55 9.84 7.32
N LYS A 83 22.35 9.15 6.51
CA LYS A 83 22.04 8.90 5.10
C LYS A 83 21.19 7.65 5.00
N ILE A 84 19.98 7.76 4.47
CA ILE A 84 19.02 6.65 4.33
C ILE A 84 18.77 6.42 2.84
N GLY A 85 18.96 5.16 2.38
CA GLY A 85 18.53 4.70 1.08
C GLY A 85 17.21 3.96 1.22
N ALA A 86 16.20 4.35 0.45
CA ALA A 86 14.94 3.62 0.40
C ALA A 86 15.08 2.40 -0.52
N TYR A 87 14.76 1.22 -0.01
CA TYR A 87 14.69 0.00 -0.80
C TYR A 87 13.23 -0.44 -0.96
N TYR A 88 12.79 -0.54 -2.20
CA TYR A 88 11.44 -0.99 -2.54
C TYR A 88 11.44 -2.47 -2.93
N GLY A 89 10.60 -3.26 -2.29
CA GLY A 89 10.24 -4.58 -2.77
C GLY A 89 9.22 -4.53 -3.90
N CYS A 90 9.33 -5.44 -4.88
CA CYS A 90 8.39 -5.52 -6.01
C CYS A 90 6.92 -5.68 -5.57
N LEU A 91 6.68 -6.28 -4.42
CA LEU A 91 5.34 -6.63 -3.92
C LEU A 91 4.43 -5.42 -3.64
N LEU A 92 5.00 -4.22 -3.42
CA LEU A 92 4.22 -2.99 -3.25
C LEU A 92 3.99 -2.23 -4.56
N LEU A 93 4.80 -2.50 -5.59
CA LEU A 93 4.81 -1.74 -6.82
C LEU A 93 4.21 -2.49 -8.00
N ARG A 94 4.25 -3.82 -7.98
CA ARG A 94 3.87 -4.66 -9.13
C ARG A 94 2.93 -5.80 -8.72
N PRO A 95 1.95 -6.16 -9.55
CA PRO A 95 1.60 -5.50 -10.81
C PRO A 95 0.95 -4.11 -10.57
N SER A 96 1.26 -3.14 -11.41
CA SER A 96 0.81 -1.75 -11.25
C SER A 96 -0.71 -1.59 -11.35
N ARG A 97 -1.40 -2.53 -11.99
CA ARG A 97 -2.86 -2.53 -12.11
C ARG A 97 -3.56 -2.59 -10.75
N GLU A 98 -3.09 -3.43 -9.85
CA GLU A 98 -3.69 -3.67 -8.53
C GLU A 98 -2.97 -2.90 -7.42
N MET A 99 -1.65 -2.81 -7.52
CA MET A 99 -0.84 -2.28 -6.42
C MET A 99 -0.77 -0.76 -6.42
N CYS A 100 -0.43 -0.12 -7.51
CA CYS A 100 -0.39 1.35 -7.69
C CYS A 100 0.07 2.16 -6.46
N PHE A 101 0.96 1.60 -5.65
CA PHE A 101 1.42 2.26 -4.43
C PHE A 101 2.27 3.50 -4.77
N ASP A 102 3.12 3.37 -5.79
CA ASP A 102 4.02 4.40 -6.29
C ASP A 102 4.37 4.09 -7.75
N ASP A 103 5.04 5.00 -8.42
CA ASP A 103 5.58 4.73 -9.76
C ASP A 103 6.60 3.58 -9.68
N PRO A 104 6.36 2.44 -10.36
CA PRO A 104 7.25 1.30 -10.29
C PRO A 104 8.60 1.53 -10.96
N GLU A 105 8.71 2.54 -11.84
CA GLU A 105 9.94 2.89 -12.55
C GLU A 105 10.71 4.01 -11.83
N ASN A 106 9.99 4.90 -11.12
CA ASN A 106 10.58 6.00 -10.38
C ASN A 106 9.92 6.19 -9.00
N PRO A 107 10.07 5.22 -8.08
CA PRO A 107 9.43 5.29 -6.78
C PRO A 107 9.94 6.45 -5.93
N SER A 108 9.04 7.28 -5.43
CA SER A 108 9.36 8.51 -4.71
C SER A 108 8.77 8.58 -3.28
N ILE A 109 7.76 7.78 -2.98
CA ILE A 109 6.98 7.91 -1.73
C ILE A 109 7.82 7.59 -0.49
N LEU A 110 8.59 6.49 -0.49
CA LEU A 110 9.49 6.19 0.62
C LEU A 110 10.62 7.20 0.74
N CYS A 111 11.10 7.73 -0.39
CA CYS A 111 12.06 8.84 -0.37
C CYS A 111 11.46 10.08 0.30
N ARG A 112 10.18 10.39 0.04
CA ARG A 112 9.47 11.49 0.73
C ARG A 112 9.28 11.18 2.21
N ALA A 113 8.91 9.97 2.59
CA ALA A 113 8.84 9.56 3.99
C ALA A 113 10.19 9.71 4.70
N CYS A 114 11.30 9.38 4.02
CA CYS A 114 12.65 9.62 4.53
C CYS A 114 13.03 11.12 4.55
N LEU A 115 12.50 11.95 3.64
CA LEU A 115 12.73 13.40 3.57
C LEU A 115 11.96 14.19 4.63
N LEU A 116 11.00 13.61 5.31
CA LEU A 116 10.38 14.19 6.51
C LEU A 116 11.38 14.30 7.68
N TRP A 117 12.53 13.67 7.51
CA TRP A 117 13.68 13.81 8.38
C TRP A 117 14.50 15.03 7.99
N PRO A 118 14.64 16.05 8.84
CA PRO A 118 15.42 17.23 8.52
C PRO A 118 16.88 16.85 8.24
N SER A 119 17.38 17.31 7.10
CA SER A 119 18.74 17.16 6.59
C SER A 119 19.14 15.82 5.93
N GLN A 120 18.46 15.41 4.87
CA GLN A 120 18.89 14.20 4.15
C GLN A 120 19.14 14.48 2.67
N ARG A 121 20.35 14.18 2.20
CA ARG A 121 20.58 13.88 0.80
C ARG A 121 20.09 12.46 0.55
N VAL A 122 18.95 12.33 -0.09
CA VAL A 122 18.52 11.05 -0.66
C VAL A 122 19.58 10.67 -1.70
N LEU A 123 20.18 9.51 -1.55
CA LEU A 123 20.99 8.90 -2.59
C LEU A 123 20.04 8.55 -3.73
N ARG A 124 19.86 9.49 -4.67
CA ARG A 124 19.30 9.15 -5.99
C ARG A 124 20.20 8.08 -6.59
N ARG A 125 19.61 7.13 -7.30
CA ARG A 125 20.30 6.01 -7.92
C ARG A 125 21.64 6.46 -8.53
N LEU A 126 22.70 5.73 -8.21
CA LEU A 126 23.91 5.66 -9.00
C LEU A 126 23.59 4.93 -10.32
N HIS A 127 22.97 5.62 -11.24
CA HIS A 127 22.77 5.17 -12.63
C HIS A 127 22.68 6.41 -13.52
N ASP A 128 23.74 7.23 -13.44
CA ASP A 128 24.13 8.14 -14.49
C ASP A 128 25.67 8.01 -14.61
N ASP A 129 26.08 6.94 -15.31
CA ASP A 129 27.35 6.84 -16.05
C ASP A 129 27.17 5.79 -17.16
#